data_0fcef6ce0bfe471ea73fe04b773ed2ee
#
_entry.id   0fcef6ce0bfe471ea73fe04b773ed2ee
#
_cell.length_a   1.000
_cell.length_b   1.000
_cell.length_c   1.000
_cell.angle_alpha   90.00
_cell.angle_beta   90.00
_cell.angle_gamma   90.00
#
_symmetry.space_group_name_H-M   'P 1'
#
loop_
_entity.id
_entity.type
_entity.pdbx_description
1 polymer ?
#
loop_
_entity_poly.entity_id
_entity_poly.type
_entity_poly.pdbx_seq_one_letter_code
_entity_poly.pdbx_strand_id
1 'polypeptide(L)'
;MTEHDGWWRPDRFARKREFLAARGRVAAATRAFFAARDFAEVETPALQVSPGMEPHLMAFETQLDEPGEGRRARYLHTSPEFAMKKLLVAGVPRLFQLARVFRNGERGATHHPEFTMLEWYRAHASYRDLMDDCEMLLREALAAAGGNAFRWKGRAADPSAPWQRLSVAEAFERCGVDLLSTAPDPERPSLERLADAARPLGIAPHAGDDWEDLFFRIFLARIEPDLGVGAPTILYDYPISMAALARPKPEDRRLAERFEVYVCGLELANAFGELTDAAQQRRRFELDQARKQARYGFAYPIDEDFLSALAHGMPPSAGIALGFDRLVMLATGAERIEDVLWAPVA
;
A
#
# COMPACT_ATOMS: atom_id res chain seq x y z
N MET A 1 5.06 35.87 -12.41
CA MET A 1 3.68 35.33 -12.34
C MET A 1 3.65 34.17 -13.32
N THR A 2 3.84 32.95 -12.82
CA THR A 2 3.62 31.74 -13.62
C THR A 2 2.12 31.69 -13.89
N GLU A 3 1.73 31.80 -15.19
CA GLU A 3 0.36 31.46 -15.61
C GLU A 3 0.04 30.11 -15.03
N HIS A 4 -0.87 30.04 -14.07
CA HIS A 4 -1.44 28.78 -13.62
C HIS A 4 -2.15 28.17 -14.81
N ASP A 5 -1.50 27.22 -15.39
CA ASP A 5 -1.93 26.43 -16.52
C ASP A 5 -3.14 25.58 -16.10
N GLY A 6 -4.31 26.24 -16.03
CA GLY A 6 -5.53 25.67 -15.47
C GLY A 6 -5.93 24.36 -16.14
N TRP A 7 -5.87 23.26 -15.40
CA TRP A 7 -6.29 21.92 -15.84
C TRP A 7 -7.73 21.90 -16.40
N TRP A 8 -8.59 22.83 -15.94
CA TRP A 8 -10.00 23.01 -16.32
C TRP A 8 -10.20 23.64 -17.71
N ARG A 9 -9.17 24.11 -18.38
CA ARG A 9 -9.28 24.64 -19.74
C ARG A 9 -9.72 23.55 -20.71
N PRO A 10 -10.72 23.80 -21.58
CA PRO A 10 -11.30 22.77 -22.45
C PRO A 10 -10.29 22.03 -23.33
N ASP A 11 -9.28 22.73 -23.85
CA ASP A 11 -8.21 22.19 -24.69
C ASP A 11 -7.29 21.23 -23.91
N ARG A 12 -7.02 21.53 -22.64
CA ARG A 12 -6.22 20.68 -21.75
C ARG A 12 -7.04 19.51 -21.20
N PHE A 13 -8.24 19.78 -20.73
CA PHE A 13 -9.15 18.75 -20.24
C PHE A 13 -9.48 17.71 -21.32
N ALA A 14 -9.57 18.14 -22.59
CA ALA A 14 -9.82 17.24 -23.71
C ALA A 14 -8.77 16.14 -23.83
N ARG A 15 -7.50 16.39 -23.48
CA ARG A 15 -6.39 15.42 -23.58
C ARG A 15 -6.55 14.22 -22.64
N LYS A 16 -7.23 14.41 -21.51
CA LYS A 16 -7.42 13.33 -20.52
C LYS A 16 -8.81 12.68 -20.54
N ARG A 17 -9.70 13.09 -21.43
CA ARG A 17 -11.09 12.56 -21.49
C ARG A 17 -11.14 11.06 -21.66
N GLU A 18 -10.28 10.48 -22.48
CA GLU A 18 -10.24 9.03 -22.71
C GLU A 18 -9.78 8.28 -21.46
N PHE A 19 -8.77 8.79 -20.74
CA PHE A 19 -8.32 8.23 -19.47
C PHE A 19 -9.42 8.27 -18.42
N LEU A 20 -10.16 9.38 -18.33
CA LEU A 20 -11.25 9.56 -17.39
C LEU A 20 -12.46 8.66 -17.73
N ALA A 21 -12.75 8.46 -19.03
CA ALA A 21 -13.77 7.52 -19.48
C ALA A 21 -13.37 6.07 -19.12
N ALA A 22 -12.11 5.69 -19.35
CA ALA A 22 -11.57 4.40 -18.94
C ALA A 22 -11.61 4.23 -17.41
N ARG A 23 -11.24 5.27 -16.63
CA ARG A 23 -11.39 5.28 -15.17
C ARG A 23 -12.81 4.91 -14.72
N GLY A 24 -13.83 5.50 -15.35
CA GLY A 24 -15.24 5.20 -15.05
C GLY A 24 -15.58 3.73 -15.32
N ARG A 25 -15.10 3.16 -16.45
CA ARG A 25 -15.31 1.74 -16.77
C ARG A 25 -14.58 0.82 -15.79
N VAL A 26 -13.33 1.12 -15.45
CA VAL A 26 -12.54 0.34 -14.46
C VAL A 26 -13.22 0.37 -13.10
N ALA A 27 -13.72 1.53 -12.64
CA ALA A 27 -14.43 1.62 -11.37
C ALA A 27 -15.73 0.80 -11.36
N ALA A 28 -16.50 0.82 -12.45
CA ALA A 28 -17.70 -0.01 -12.60
C ALA A 28 -17.37 -1.52 -12.60
N ALA A 29 -16.33 -1.92 -13.32
CA ALA A 29 -15.86 -3.32 -13.36
C ALA A 29 -15.35 -3.78 -11.98
N THR A 30 -14.62 -2.93 -11.26
CA THR A 30 -14.17 -3.21 -9.89
C THR A 30 -15.34 -3.48 -8.95
N ARG A 31 -16.40 -2.65 -8.99
CA ARG A 31 -17.60 -2.88 -8.20
C ARG A 31 -18.32 -4.18 -8.59
N ALA A 32 -18.44 -4.44 -9.89
CA ALA A 32 -19.05 -5.67 -10.38
C ALA A 32 -18.25 -6.92 -9.96
N PHE A 33 -16.91 -6.85 -9.98
CA PHE A 33 -16.02 -7.91 -9.53
C PHE A 33 -16.27 -8.30 -8.08
N PHE A 34 -16.34 -7.32 -7.19
CA PHE A 34 -16.57 -7.56 -5.76
C PHE A 34 -18.01 -7.97 -5.45
N ALA A 35 -19.00 -7.34 -6.10
CA ALA A 35 -20.43 -7.71 -5.93
C ALA A 35 -20.68 -9.16 -6.34
N ALA A 36 -20.06 -9.65 -7.43
CA ALA A 36 -20.20 -11.03 -7.89
C ALA A 36 -19.56 -12.07 -6.94
N ARG A 37 -18.79 -11.60 -5.92
CA ARG A 37 -18.07 -12.43 -4.94
C ARG A 37 -18.55 -12.21 -3.51
N ASP A 38 -19.75 -11.64 -3.35
CA ASP A 38 -20.43 -11.37 -2.07
C ASP A 38 -19.65 -10.43 -1.15
N PHE A 39 -18.93 -9.45 -1.71
CA PHE A 39 -18.33 -8.38 -0.91
C PHE A 39 -19.34 -7.21 -0.74
N ALA A 40 -19.43 -6.70 0.48
CA ALA A 40 -20.13 -5.45 0.76
C ALA A 40 -19.24 -4.26 0.38
N GLU A 41 -19.76 -3.33 -0.44
CA GLU A 41 -19.14 -2.00 -0.58
C GLU A 41 -19.47 -1.21 0.68
N VAL A 42 -18.43 -0.74 1.39
CA VAL A 42 -18.57 0.00 2.64
C VAL A 42 -18.04 1.42 2.49
N GLU A 43 -18.48 2.30 3.36
CA GLU A 43 -18.00 3.67 3.50
C GLU A 43 -17.53 3.89 4.94
N THR A 44 -16.28 4.33 5.10
CA THR A 44 -15.71 4.66 6.40
C THR A 44 -15.36 6.14 6.46
N PRO A 45 -15.39 6.77 7.65
CA PRO A 45 -15.05 8.19 7.77
C PRO A 45 -13.59 8.44 7.41
N ALA A 46 -13.34 9.46 6.58
CA ALA A 46 -12.00 9.92 6.28
C ALA A 46 -11.33 10.63 7.46
N LEU A 47 -12.14 11.17 8.38
CA LEU A 47 -11.69 11.87 9.57
C LEU A 47 -11.48 10.88 10.72
N GLN A 48 -10.24 10.67 11.12
CA GLN A 48 -9.83 9.64 12.07
C GLN A 48 -9.10 10.22 13.29
N VAL A 49 -9.06 9.45 14.38
CA VAL A 49 -8.24 9.76 15.57
C VAL A 49 -6.76 9.52 15.24
N SER A 50 -6.45 8.43 14.55
CA SER A 50 -5.13 8.06 14.05
C SER A 50 -5.19 7.91 12.54
N PRO A 51 -4.29 8.53 11.77
CA PRO A 51 -4.33 8.44 10.31
C PRO A 51 -3.80 7.12 9.74
N GLY A 52 -3.04 6.38 10.54
CA GLY A 52 -2.17 5.25 10.28
C GLY A 52 -0.91 5.39 11.11
N MET A 53 -0.16 4.29 11.27
CA MET A 53 1.01 4.26 12.16
C MET A 53 2.34 4.16 11.42
N GLU A 54 2.33 4.02 10.09
CA GLU A 54 3.54 3.92 9.28
C GLU A 54 4.45 5.14 9.50
N PRO A 55 5.72 4.93 9.91
CA PRO A 55 6.59 6.03 10.33
C PRO A 55 6.81 7.09 9.25
N HIS A 56 6.87 6.67 7.98
CA HIS A 56 7.21 7.55 6.85
C HIS A 56 6.01 8.26 6.22
N LEU A 57 4.77 7.82 6.48
CA LEU A 57 3.58 8.46 5.93
C LEU A 57 3.21 9.71 6.74
N MET A 58 2.98 10.82 6.03
CA MET A 58 2.55 12.07 6.60
C MET A 58 1.06 12.30 6.34
N ALA A 59 0.29 12.57 7.38
CA ALA A 59 -1.13 12.87 7.27
C ALA A 59 -1.38 14.39 7.30
N PHE A 60 -2.58 14.77 6.86
CA PHE A 60 -3.12 16.11 7.10
C PHE A 60 -3.82 16.14 8.46
N GLU A 61 -3.35 17.01 9.33
CA GLU A 61 -4.00 17.29 10.61
C GLU A 61 -5.13 18.31 10.44
N THR A 62 -6.22 18.12 11.17
CA THR A 62 -7.33 19.05 11.25
C THR A 62 -7.94 19.04 12.65
N GLN A 63 -8.95 19.85 12.87
CA GLN A 63 -9.63 19.94 14.16
C GLN A 63 -11.13 19.72 13.98
N LEU A 64 -11.70 18.91 14.86
CA LEU A 64 -13.13 18.71 14.98
C LEU A 64 -13.63 19.61 16.14
N ASP A 65 -14.52 20.53 15.81
CA ASP A 65 -15.24 21.35 16.81
C ASP A 65 -16.55 20.64 17.17
N GLU A 66 -16.66 20.15 18.40
CA GLU A 66 -17.89 19.52 18.91
C GLU A 66 -18.61 20.46 19.89
N PRO A 67 -19.90 20.74 19.64
CA PRO A 67 -20.67 21.61 20.54
C PRO A 67 -20.65 21.10 21.99
N GLY A 68 -20.13 21.90 22.91
CA GLY A 68 -20.03 21.55 24.33
C GLY A 68 -18.80 20.70 24.72
N GLU A 69 -18.04 20.17 23.80
CA GLU A 69 -16.85 19.33 24.07
C GLU A 69 -15.54 19.98 23.66
N GLY A 70 -15.60 21.10 22.91
CA GLY A 70 -14.42 21.85 22.47
C GLY A 70 -13.76 21.27 21.22
N ARG A 71 -12.48 21.61 21.03
CA ARG A 71 -11.70 21.22 19.86
C ARG A 71 -10.89 19.96 20.13
N ARG A 72 -10.93 19.02 19.15
CA ARG A 72 -10.17 17.79 19.20
C ARG A 72 -9.37 17.62 17.91
N ALA A 73 -8.08 17.29 18.02
CA ALA A 73 -7.26 16.96 16.87
C ALA A 73 -7.81 15.72 16.15
N ARG A 74 -7.84 15.79 14.83
CA ARG A 74 -8.21 14.71 13.92
C ARG A 74 -7.27 14.73 12.73
N TYR A 75 -7.25 13.63 12.01
CA TYR A 75 -6.41 13.46 10.84
C TYR A 75 -7.25 12.96 9.67
N LEU A 76 -6.94 13.43 8.48
CA LEU A 76 -7.42 12.78 7.26
C LEU A 76 -6.63 11.46 7.10
N HIS A 77 -7.32 10.36 6.94
CA HIS A 77 -6.72 9.03 6.92
C HIS A 77 -5.79 8.82 5.72
N THR A 78 -4.68 8.13 5.93
CA THR A 78 -3.76 7.69 4.86
C THR A 78 -4.21 6.39 4.22
N SER A 79 -5.14 5.67 4.88
CA SER A 79 -5.83 4.45 4.49
C SER A 79 -7.09 4.28 5.34
N PRO A 80 -8.17 3.65 4.86
CA PRO A 80 -9.36 3.31 5.66
C PRO A 80 -9.17 2.08 6.55
N GLU A 81 -7.97 1.47 6.60
CA GLU A 81 -7.65 0.18 7.19
C GLU A 81 -8.24 -0.04 8.58
N PHE A 82 -7.97 0.88 9.55
CA PHE A 82 -8.41 0.68 10.94
C PHE A 82 -9.94 0.63 11.05
N ALA A 83 -10.63 1.49 10.30
CA ALA A 83 -12.08 1.51 10.29
C ALA A 83 -12.66 0.26 9.60
N MET A 84 -12.07 -0.19 8.50
CA MET A 84 -12.50 -1.41 7.80
C MET A 84 -12.25 -2.67 8.64
N LYS A 85 -11.14 -2.75 9.37
CA LYS A 85 -10.87 -3.86 10.31
C LYS A 85 -11.88 -3.91 11.48
N LYS A 86 -12.34 -2.76 11.96
CA LYS A 86 -13.44 -2.71 12.94
C LYS A 86 -14.74 -3.29 12.36
N LEU A 87 -15.01 -3.14 11.06
CA LEU A 87 -16.17 -3.76 10.41
C LEU A 87 -16.03 -5.29 10.31
N LEU A 88 -14.81 -5.84 10.17
CA LEU A 88 -14.58 -7.29 10.30
C LEU A 88 -14.96 -7.79 11.69
N VAL A 89 -14.57 -7.06 12.74
CA VAL A 89 -14.95 -7.36 14.13
C VAL A 89 -16.46 -7.26 14.32
N ALA A 90 -17.10 -6.29 13.67
CA ALA A 90 -18.56 -6.12 13.70
C ALA A 90 -19.33 -7.22 12.93
N GLY A 91 -18.63 -8.14 12.25
CA GLY A 91 -19.23 -9.30 11.59
C GLY A 91 -19.47 -9.14 10.09
N VAL A 92 -18.82 -8.18 9.41
CA VAL A 92 -18.86 -8.07 7.93
C VAL A 92 -17.71 -8.90 7.36
N PRO A 93 -17.93 -10.13 6.81
CA PRO A 93 -16.84 -11.07 6.52
C PRO A 93 -16.08 -10.76 5.23
N ARG A 94 -16.70 -10.03 4.29
CA ARG A 94 -16.10 -9.61 3.02
C ARG A 94 -16.53 -8.19 2.72
N LEU A 95 -15.57 -7.29 2.66
CA LEU A 95 -15.85 -5.87 2.45
C LEU A 95 -14.80 -5.25 1.55
N PHE A 96 -15.19 -4.25 0.78
CA PHE A 96 -14.28 -3.43 0.00
C PHE A 96 -14.72 -1.96 0.02
N GLN A 97 -13.78 -1.07 -0.26
CA GLN A 97 -14.04 0.36 -0.36
C GLN A 97 -13.15 0.99 -1.42
N LEU A 98 -13.73 1.87 -2.23
CA LEU A 98 -13.00 2.85 -3.03
C LEU A 98 -12.95 4.15 -2.23
N ALA A 99 -11.90 4.34 -1.44
CA ALA A 99 -11.75 5.46 -0.52
C ALA A 99 -10.92 6.60 -1.11
N ARG A 100 -11.28 7.86 -0.76
CA ARG A 100 -10.33 8.97 -0.85
C ARG A 100 -9.39 8.88 0.32
N VAL A 101 -8.09 8.93 0.03
CA VAL A 101 -7.02 8.89 1.02
C VAL A 101 -6.07 10.06 0.83
N PHE A 102 -5.36 10.43 1.89
CA PHE A 102 -4.63 11.68 1.96
C PHE A 102 -3.23 11.44 2.51
N ARG A 103 -2.20 11.78 1.72
CA ARG A 103 -0.80 11.65 2.13
C ARG A 103 -0.08 12.97 1.88
N ASN A 104 0.28 13.65 2.95
CA ASN A 104 0.94 14.95 2.87
C ASN A 104 2.39 14.79 2.39
N GLY A 105 2.84 15.72 1.57
CA GLY A 105 4.20 15.68 0.99
C GLY A 105 4.36 14.77 -0.22
N GLU A 106 3.38 13.93 -0.54
CA GLU A 106 3.42 13.05 -1.71
C GLU A 106 2.91 13.74 -2.97
N ARG A 107 3.84 14.23 -3.80
CA ARG A 107 3.53 14.80 -5.12
C ARG A 107 4.60 14.41 -6.13
N GLY A 108 4.18 13.78 -7.22
CA GLY A 108 5.08 13.31 -8.27
C GLY A 108 4.35 12.76 -9.49
N ALA A 109 5.06 12.07 -10.37
CA ALA A 109 4.44 11.45 -11.54
C ALA A 109 3.43 10.35 -11.16
N THR A 110 3.69 9.62 -10.07
CA THR A 110 2.91 8.47 -9.60
C THR A 110 2.29 8.68 -8.22
N HIS A 111 2.41 9.89 -7.66
CA HIS A 111 1.91 10.26 -6.34
C HIS A 111 1.11 11.55 -6.40
N HIS A 112 0.07 11.64 -5.59
CA HIS A 112 -0.75 12.84 -5.43
C HIS A 112 -1.22 12.93 -3.98
N PRO A 113 -1.30 14.11 -3.36
CA PRO A 113 -1.63 14.25 -1.94
C PRO A 113 -3.04 13.77 -1.57
N GLU A 114 -3.96 13.75 -2.53
CA GLU A 114 -5.28 13.14 -2.42
C GLU A 114 -5.49 12.20 -3.60
N PHE A 115 -5.76 10.92 -3.33
CA PHE A 115 -5.93 9.92 -4.38
C PHE A 115 -6.99 8.88 -3.99
N THR A 116 -7.33 7.99 -4.91
CA THR A 116 -8.27 6.90 -4.65
C THR A 116 -7.50 5.62 -4.36
N MET A 117 -7.81 5.00 -3.23
CA MET A 117 -7.35 3.69 -2.84
C MET A 117 -8.51 2.70 -2.89
N LEU A 118 -8.26 1.53 -3.43
CA LEU A 118 -9.15 0.38 -3.33
C LEU A 118 -8.60 -0.52 -2.24
N GLU A 119 -9.39 -0.73 -1.19
CA GLU A 119 -9.06 -1.71 -0.16
C GLU A 119 -10.14 -2.78 -0.07
N TRP A 120 -9.72 -4.02 0.22
CA TRP A 120 -10.66 -5.10 0.52
C TRP A 120 -10.09 -6.07 1.53
N TYR A 121 -10.99 -6.69 2.28
CA TYR A 121 -10.69 -7.61 3.36
C TYR A 121 -11.57 -8.85 3.28
N ARG A 122 -11.00 -9.99 3.69
CA ARG A 122 -11.69 -11.28 3.75
C ARG A 122 -11.42 -11.94 5.10
N ALA A 123 -12.48 -12.14 5.90
CA ALA A 123 -12.40 -12.98 7.08
C ALA A 123 -12.23 -14.45 6.67
N HIS A 124 -11.50 -15.21 7.50
CA HIS A 124 -11.20 -16.63 7.31
C HIS A 124 -10.49 -16.96 5.98
N ALA A 125 -9.76 -15.99 5.43
CA ALA A 125 -8.94 -16.16 4.24
C ALA A 125 -7.45 -15.96 4.56
N SER A 126 -6.61 -16.49 3.70
CA SER A 126 -5.16 -16.28 3.73
C SER A 126 -4.74 -15.13 2.81
N TYR A 127 -3.55 -14.59 3.01
CA TYR A 127 -2.97 -13.61 2.07
C TYR A 127 -2.79 -14.19 0.65
N ARG A 128 -2.73 -15.51 0.50
CA ARG A 128 -2.67 -16.18 -0.82
C ARG A 128 -3.97 -16.07 -1.59
N ASP A 129 -5.12 -16.09 -0.91
CA ASP A 129 -6.42 -15.86 -1.54
C ASP A 129 -6.50 -14.46 -2.16
N LEU A 130 -5.82 -13.47 -1.54
CA LEU A 130 -5.73 -12.11 -2.09
C LEU A 130 -4.82 -12.04 -3.32
N MET A 131 -3.80 -12.91 -3.44
CA MET A 131 -2.99 -13.01 -4.65
C MET A 131 -3.86 -13.43 -5.85
N ASP A 132 -4.75 -14.40 -5.64
CA ASP A 132 -5.68 -14.87 -6.68
C ASP A 132 -6.73 -13.80 -7.01
N ASP A 133 -7.24 -13.06 -6.00
CA ASP A 133 -8.10 -11.89 -6.21
C ASP A 133 -7.40 -10.83 -7.09
N CYS A 134 -6.11 -10.54 -6.84
CA CYS A 134 -5.33 -9.59 -7.65
C CYS A 134 -5.21 -10.03 -9.11
N GLU A 135 -4.89 -11.31 -9.37
CA GLU A 135 -4.77 -11.83 -10.72
C GLU A 135 -6.07 -11.67 -11.52
N MET A 136 -7.20 -11.99 -10.89
CA MET A 136 -8.51 -11.86 -11.53
C MET A 136 -8.91 -10.40 -11.72
N LEU A 137 -8.79 -9.58 -10.67
CA LEU A 137 -9.18 -8.17 -10.70
C LEU A 137 -8.40 -7.36 -11.74
N LEU A 138 -7.07 -7.58 -11.82
CA LEU A 138 -6.23 -6.83 -12.75
C LEU A 138 -6.54 -7.16 -14.21
N ARG A 139 -6.86 -8.44 -14.52
CA ARG A 139 -7.33 -8.84 -15.86
C ARG A 139 -8.64 -8.15 -16.22
N GLU A 140 -9.63 -8.17 -15.31
CA GLU A 140 -10.94 -7.54 -15.54
C GLU A 140 -10.80 -6.00 -15.66
N ALA A 141 -9.98 -5.37 -14.83
CA ALA A 141 -9.73 -3.93 -14.87
C ALA A 141 -9.08 -3.49 -16.19
N LEU A 142 -8.08 -4.23 -16.68
CA LEU A 142 -7.42 -3.94 -17.95
C LEU A 142 -8.39 -4.11 -19.13
N ALA A 143 -9.18 -5.17 -19.15
CA ALA A 143 -10.20 -5.39 -20.16
C ALA A 143 -11.25 -4.26 -20.17
N ALA A 144 -11.71 -3.82 -19.00
CA ALA A 144 -12.65 -2.70 -18.85
C ALA A 144 -12.06 -1.36 -19.31
N ALA A 145 -10.75 -1.17 -19.15
CA ALA A 145 -10.05 -0.01 -19.72
C ALA A 145 -9.99 -0.04 -21.25
N GLY A 146 -10.14 -1.22 -21.87
CA GLY A 146 -9.98 -1.44 -23.31
C GLY A 146 -8.53 -1.73 -23.70
N GLY A 147 -7.68 -2.08 -22.74
CA GLY A 147 -6.26 -2.40 -22.94
C GLY A 147 -6.00 -3.89 -23.14
N ASN A 148 -4.82 -4.21 -23.65
CA ASN A 148 -4.32 -5.59 -23.80
C ASN A 148 -3.05 -5.86 -22.98
N ALA A 149 -2.41 -4.83 -22.45
CA ALA A 149 -1.29 -4.88 -21.52
C ALA A 149 -1.24 -3.61 -20.70
N PHE A 150 -0.80 -3.70 -19.47
CA PHE A 150 -0.41 -2.55 -18.67
C PHE A 150 0.84 -1.91 -19.26
N ARG A 151 0.92 -0.58 -19.20
CA ARG A 151 2.03 0.18 -19.80
C ARG A 151 2.45 1.34 -18.91
N TRP A 152 3.76 1.52 -18.77
CA TRP A 152 4.31 2.71 -18.13
C TRP A 152 5.80 2.91 -18.50
N LYS A 153 6.18 4.12 -18.91
CA LYS A 153 7.57 4.52 -19.24
C LYS A 153 8.29 3.50 -20.16
N GLY A 154 7.63 3.10 -21.24
CA GLY A 154 8.20 2.16 -22.21
C GLY A 154 8.21 0.69 -21.79
N ARG A 155 7.74 0.36 -20.59
CA ARG A 155 7.57 -1.01 -20.09
C ARG A 155 6.14 -1.48 -20.35
N ALA A 156 5.98 -2.79 -20.45
CA ALA A 156 4.68 -3.44 -20.58
C ALA A 156 4.61 -4.69 -19.69
N ALA A 157 3.39 -5.01 -19.24
CA ALA A 157 3.09 -6.23 -18.49
C ALA A 157 1.73 -6.79 -18.94
N ASP A 158 1.72 -8.06 -19.35
CA ASP A 158 0.50 -8.78 -19.72
C ASP A 158 -0.04 -9.53 -18.49
N PRO A 159 -1.20 -9.15 -17.93
CA PRO A 159 -1.77 -9.87 -16.80
C PRO A 159 -2.33 -11.25 -17.15
N SER A 160 -2.44 -11.61 -18.43
CA SER A 160 -2.86 -12.94 -18.90
C SER A 160 -1.70 -13.94 -18.89
N ALA A 161 -0.45 -13.45 -18.95
CA ALA A 161 0.73 -14.29 -18.81
C ALA A 161 0.83 -14.81 -17.36
N PRO A 162 1.54 -15.94 -17.13
CA PRO A 162 1.79 -16.42 -15.77
C PRO A 162 2.51 -15.36 -14.93
N TRP A 163 1.93 -15.01 -13.77
CA TRP A 163 2.53 -14.05 -12.87
C TRP A 163 3.76 -14.63 -12.17
N GLN A 164 4.79 -13.83 -12.02
CA GLN A 164 5.93 -14.20 -11.21
C GLN A 164 5.54 -14.09 -9.72
N ARG A 165 5.76 -15.17 -8.97
CA ARG A 165 5.69 -15.16 -7.50
C ARG A 165 7.12 -15.34 -6.97
N LEU A 166 7.64 -14.32 -6.29
CA LEU A 166 9.03 -14.22 -5.84
C LEU A 166 9.05 -13.81 -4.37
N SER A 167 9.74 -14.57 -3.53
CA SER A 167 9.94 -14.12 -2.15
C SER A 167 10.96 -12.99 -2.07
N VAL A 168 10.84 -12.13 -1.04
CA VAL A 168 11.81 -11.04 -0.82
C VAL A 168 13.21 -11.62 -0.63
N ALA A 169 13.35 -12.74 0.10
CA ALA A 169 14.64 -13.39 0.29
C ALA A 169 15.28 -13.85 -1.03
N GLU A 170 14.49 -14.51 -1.91
CA GLU A 170 14.96 -14.92 -3.25
C GLU A 170 15.33 -13.71 -4.13
N ALA A 171 14.57 -12.60 -4.03
CA ALA A 171 14.88 -11.39 -4.77
C ALA A 171 16.24 -10.81 -4.39
N PHE A 172 16.57 -10.79 -3.10
CA PHE A 172 17.87 -10.36 -2.60
C PHE A 172 18.98 -11.36 -2.92
N GLU A 173 18.72 -12.66 -2.83
CA GLU A 173 19.69 -13.70 -3.19
C GLU A 173 20.12 -13.60 -4.67
N ARG A 174 19.21 -13.26 -5.59
CA ARG A 174 19.53 -12.97 -7.00
C ARG A 174 20.52 -11.82 -7.16
N CYS A 175 20.58 -10.91 -6.21
CA CYS A 175 21.55 -9.82 -6.15
C CYS A 175 22.82 -10.20 -5.37
N GLY A 176 22.93 -11.44 -4.86
CA GLY A 176 24.06 -11.92 -4.07
C GLY A 176 24.00 -11.53 -2.59
N VAL A 177 22.81 -11.16 -2.06
CA VAL A 177 22.59 -10.79 -0.66
C VAL A 177 21.74 -11.86 0.03
N ASP A 178 22.32 -12.59 0.98
CA ASP A 178 21.55 -13.44 1.91
C ASP A 178 20.90 -12.55 2.97
N LEU A 179 19.69 -12.07 2.64
CA LEU A 179 18.96 -11.11 3.46
C LEU A 179 18.67 -11.63 4.87
N LEU A 180 18.23 -12.89 4.99
CA LEU A 180 17.80 -13.45 6.28
C LEU A 180 18.96 -13.67 7.26
N SER A 181 20.18 -13.84 6.77
CA SER A 181 21.37 -13.91 7.63
C SER A 181 21.71 -12.56 8.28
N THR A 182 21.19 -11.45 7.71
CA THR A 182 21.40 -10.10 8.26
C THR A 182 20.43 -9.76 9.39
N ALA A 183 19.40 -10.59 9.61
CA ALA A 183 18.40 -10.44 10.66
C ALA A 183 18.38 -11.68 11.59
N PRO A 184 19.46 -11.99 12.32
CA PRO A 184 19.50 -13.14 13.26
C PRO A 184 18.49 -12.97 14.39
N ASP A 185 18.26 -11.74 14.83
CA ASP A 185 17.10 -11.35 15.63
C ASP A 185 16.10 -10.65 14.69
N PRO A 186 14.95 -11.28 14.42
CA PRO A 186 13.97 -10.72 13.48
C PRO A 186 13.42 -9.34 13.87
N GLU A 187 13.38 -9.04 15.17
CA GLU A 187 12.90 -7.74 15.68
C GLU A 187 14.02 -6.67 15.67
N ARG A 188 15.28 -7.10 15.57
CA ARG A 188 16.47 -6.23 15.59
C ARG A 188 17.47 -6.63 14.51
N PRO A 189 17.14 -6.42 13.23
CA PRO A 189 18.04 -6.73 12.14
C PRO A 189 19.34 -5.89 12.21
N SER A 190 20.45 -6.47 11.75
CA SER A 190 21.79 -5.86 11.85
C SER A 190 22.13 -5.06 10.60
N LEU A 191 22.17 -3.73 10.73
CA LEU A 191 22.64 -2.84 9.67
C LEU A 191 24.07 -3.20 9.21
N GLU A 192 24.98 -3.53 10.15
CA GLU A 192 26.36 -3.89 9.84
C GLU A 192 26.46 -5.11 8.91
N ARG A 193 25.72 -6.19 9.24
CA ARG A 193 25.67 -7.39 8.39
C ARG A 193 25.11 -7.12 7.00
N LEU A 194 24.05 -6.30 6.91
CA LEU A 194 23.49 -5.93 5.62
C LEU A 194 24.46 -5.05 4.82
N ALA A 195 25.16 -4.14 5.48
CA ALA A 195 26.20 -3.31 4.83
C ALA A 195 27.35 -4.16 4.28
N ASP A 196 27.79 -5.16 5.03
CA ASP A 196 28.82 -6.11 4.58
C ASP A 196 28.34 -6.91 3.36
N ALA A 197 27.10 -7.41 3.39
CA ALA A 197 26.51 -8.15 2.27
C ALA A 197 26.28 -7.26 1.03
N ALA A 198 26.01 -5.96 1.21
CA ALA A 198 25.78 -5.00 0.12
C ALA A 198 27.09 -4.45 -0.49
N ARG A 199 28.23 -4.63 0.17
CA ARG A 199 29.54 -4.09 -0.30
C ARG A 199 29.90 -4.52 -1.73
N PRO A 200 29.72 -5.78 -2.15
CA PRO A 200 29.98 -6.20 -3.53
C PRO A 200 29.12 -5.49 -4.57
N LEU A 201 27.94 -4.97 -4.17
CA LEU A 201 27.02 -4.23 -5.04
C LEU A 201 27.44 -2.75 -5.21
N GLY A 202 28.45 -2.29 -4.46
CA GLY A 202 28.83 -0.88 -4.40
C GLY A 202 27.82 -0.01 -3.65
N ILE A 203 26.99 -0.60 -2.79
CA ILE A 203 25.97 0.08 -2.01
C ILE A 203 26.39 0.11 -0.54
N ALA A 204 26.34 1.30 0.08
CA ALA A 204 26.71 1.51 1.47
C ALA A 204 25.62 2.31 2.21
N PRO A 205 25.49 2.15 3.53
CA PRO A 205 24.62 2.99 4.33
C PRO A 205 25.14 4.45 4.38
N HIS A 206 24.24 5.40 4.51
CA HIS A 206 24.56 6.78 4.82
C HIS A 206 24.58 7.00 6.34
N ALA A 207 25.10 8.14 6.78
CA ALA A 207 25.05 8.50 8.19
C ALA A 207 23.61 8.64 8.68
N GLY A 208 23.26 7.90 9.71
CA GLY A 208 21.91 7.90 10.30
C GLY A 208 20.93 6.90 9.69
N ASP A 209 21.35 6.12 8.67
CA ASP A 209 20.52 5.03 8.16
C ASP A 209 20.35 3.92 9.21
N ASP A 210 19.20 3.30 9.20
CA ASP A 210 18.95 2.02 9.83
C ASP A 210 19.00 0.86 8.79
N TRP A 211 18.68 -0.34 9.25
CA TRP A 211 18.66 -1.53 8.38
C TRP A 211 17.62 -1.42 7.26
N GLU A 212 16.47 -0.84 7.55
CA GLU A 212 15.37 -0.67 6.60
C GLU A 212 15.71 0.37 5.52
N ASP A 213 16.39 1.46 5.89
CA ASP A 213 16.92 2.44 4.92
C ASP A 213 17.88 1.79 3.91
N LEU A 214 18.79 0.94 4.39
CA LEU A 214 19.72 0.23 3.51
C LEU A 214 19.03 -0.87 2.69
N PHE A 215 18.07 -1.58 3.27
CA PHE A 215 17.21 -2.53 2.54
C PHE A 215 16.55 -1.85 1.34
N PHE A 216 15.87 -0.73 1.54
CA PHE A 216 15.22 0.00 0.46
C PHE A 216 16.22 0.54 -0.56
N ARG A 217 17.40 0.96 -0.14
CA ARG A 217 18.45 1.42 -1.08
C ARG A 217 18.89 0.31 -2.01
N ILE A 218 19.11 -0.90 -1.51
CA ILE A 218 19.43 -2.07 -2.34
C ILE A 218 18.22 -2.41 -3.23
N PHE A 219 17.02 -2.47 -2.64
CA PHE A 219 15.80 -2.82 -3.30
C PHE A 219 15.49 -1.92 -4.50
N LEU A 220 15.48 -0.62 -4.30
CA LEU A 220 15.21 0.39 -5.33
C LEU A 220 16.29 0.41 -6.44
N ALA A 221 17.55 0.09 -6.09
CA ALA A 221 18.65 0.11 -7.06
C ALA A 221 18.76 -1.18 -7.88
N ARG A 222 18.35 -2.34 -7.34
CA ARG A 222 18.68 -3.65 -7.91
C ARG A 222 17.50 -4.58 -8.15
N ILE A 223 16.39 -4.38 -7.48
CA ILE A 223 15.25 -5.32 -7.48
C ILE A 223 14.01 -4.68 -8.13
N GLU A 224 13.53 -3.59 -7.57
CA GLU A 224 12.27 -2.96 -8.01
C GLU A 224 12.22 -2.65 -9.51
N PRO A 225 13.29 -2.15 -10.16
CA PRO A 225 13.23 -1.81 -11.58
C PRO A 225 12.82 -2.97 -12.50
N ASP A 226 13.08 -4.21 -12.11
CA ASP A 226 12.80 -5.40 -12.93
C ASP A 226 11.48 -6.08 -12.56
N LEU A 227 10.85 -5.67 -11.46
CA LEU A 227 9.58 -6.25 -11.01
C LEU A 227 8.42 -5.86 -11.94
N GLY A 228 7.58 -6.82 -12.28
CA GLY A 228 6.36 -6.59 -13.06
C GLY A 228 6.61 -6.21 -14.52
N VAL A 229 7.76 -6.54 -15.10
CA VAL A 229 8.08 -6.34 -16.52
C VAL A 229 7.77 -7.63 -17.29
N GLY A 230 7.00 -7.50 -18.38
CA GLY A 230 6.49 -8.64 -19.15
C GLY A 230 5.20 -9.24 -18.57
N ALA A 231 5.16 -9.52 -17.29
CA ALA A 231 3.98 -9.93 -16.53
C ALA A 231 4.02 -9.31 -15.12
N PRO A 232 2.88 -9.15 -14.42
CA PRO A 232 2.89 -8.70 -13.03
C PRO A 232 3.70 -9.62 -12.13
N THR A 233 4.31 -9.07 -11.10
CA THR A 233 5.08 -9.82 -10.08
C THR A 233 4.43 -9.65 -8.72
N ILE A 234 4.23 -10.76 -8.01
CA ILE A 234 3.92 -10.79 -6.58
C ILE A 234 5.22 -11.00 -5.84
N LEU A 235 5.63 -9.99 -5.06
CA LEU A 235 6.77 -10.07 -4.16
C LEU A 235 6.24 -10.34 -2.75
N TYR A 236 6.58 -11.49 -2.15
CA TYR A 236 5.94 -11.97 -0.92
C TYR A 236 6.94 -12.35 0.17
N ASP A 237 6.45 -12.57 1.38
CA ASP A 237 7.24 -12.98 2.55
C ASP A 237 8.30 -11.94 2.94
N TYR A 238 7.83 -10.77 3.34
CA TYR A 238 8.69 -9.68 3.81
C TYR A 238 9.29 -10.00 5.19
N PRO A 239 10.47 -9.44 5.53
CA PRO A 239 10.99 -9.48 6.89
C PRO A 239 9.97 -8.94 7.91
N ILE A 240 9.83 -9.60 9.05
CA ILE A 240 8.83 -9.24 10.07
C ILE A 240 9.05 -7.83 10.64
N SER A 241 10.30 -7.35 10.67
CA SER A 241 10.65 -5.99 11.10
C SER A 241 10.03 -4.89 10.22
N MET A 242 9.62 -5.23 9.00
CA MET A 242 9.03 -4.32 8.00
C MET A 242 7.51 -4.51 7.86
N ALA A 243 6.85 -5.17 8.80
CA ALA A 243 5.46 -5.59 8.64
C ALA A 243 4.66 -5.39 9.93
N ALA A 244 4.45 -4.12 10.33
CA ALA A 244 3.80 -3.79 11.60
C ALA A 244 2.37 -4.32 11.73
N LEU A 245 1.65 -4.46 10.62
CA LEU A 245 0.23 -4.85 10.58
C LEU A 245 0.01 -6.31 10.15
N ALA A 246 1.07 -6.99 9.67
CA ALA A 246 0.98 -8.37 9.23
C ALA A 246 1.30 -9.37 10.34
N ARG A 247 0.67 -10.54 10.31
CA ARG A 247 1.01 -11.64 11.22
C ARG A 247 2.32 -12.30 10.79
N PRO A 248 3.12 -12.84 11.75
CA PRO A 248 4.28 -13.65 11.43
C PRO A 248 3.86 -14.93 10.71
N LYS A 249 4.70 -15.41 9.79
CA LYS A 249 4.49 -16.74 9.19
C LYS A 249 4.65 -17.84 10.25
N PRO A 250 3.75 -18.84 10.28
CA PRO A 250 3.86 -19.95 11.22
C PRO A 250 5.16 -20.77 11.02
N GLU A 251 5.59 -20.95 9.76
CA GLU A 251 6.72 -21.80 9.39
C GLU A 251 8.08 -21.11 9.61
N ASP A 252 8.14 -19.78 9.49
CA ASP A 252 9.34 -18.99 9.73
C ASP A 252 8.99 -17.60 10.29
N ARG A 253 9.13 -17.45 11.60
CA ARG A 253 8.78 -16.20 12.31
C ARG A 253 9.65 -15.00 11.98
N ARG A 254 10.73 -15.15 11.20
CA ARG A 254 11.51 -14.05 10.65
C ARG A 254 10.75 -13.32 9.54
N LEU A 255 9.72 -13.98 8.98
CA LEU A 255 8.93 -13.52 7.86
C LEU A 255 7.51 -13.17 8.29
N ALA A 256 6.92 -12.24 7.56
CA ALA A 256 5.51 -11.87 7.69
C ALA A 256 4.70 -12.39 6.50
N GLU A 257 3.44 -12.69 6.74
CA GLU A 257 2.46 -12.87 5.68
C GLU A 257 2.12 -11.51 5.06
N ARG A 258 3.02 -11.03 4.21
CA ARG A 258 2.90 -9.77 3.46
C ARG A 258 3.30 -10.01 2.01
N PHE A 259 2.59 -9.40 1.09
CA PHE A 259 3.04 -9.31 -0.28
C PHE A 259 2.72 -7.95 -0.90
N GLU A 260 3.45 -7.63 -1.95
CA GLU A 260 3.20 -6.48 -2.81
C GLU A 260 3.04 -6.95 -4.25
N VAL A 261 2.24 -6.21 -5.02
CA VAL A 261 2.06 -6.44 -6.46
C VAL A 261 2.80 -5.35 -7.22
N TYR A 262 3.67 -5.76 -8.12
CA TYR A 262 4.42 -4.88 -9.02
C TYR A 262 3.97 -5.05 -10.46
N VAL A 263 3.81 -3.91 -11.15
CA VAL A 263 3.45 -3.85 -12.57
C VAL A 263 4.29 -2.78 -13.25
N CYS A 264 5.06 -3.14 -14.26
CA CYS A 264 5.95 -2.23 -14.99
C CYS A 264 7.00 -1.52 -14.11
N GLY A 265 7.48 -2.16 -13.02
CA GLY A 265 8.41 -1.57 -12.06
C GLY A 265 7.74 -0.58 -11.09
N LEU A 266 6.44 -0.64 -10.93
CA LEU A 266 5.68 0.22 -10.03
C LEU A 266 4.90 -0.65 -9.04
N GLU A 267 5.06 -0.37 -7.75
CA GLU A 267 4.21 -0.94 -6.70
C GLU A 267 2.77 -0.51 -6.91
N LEU A 268 1.88 -1.48 -7.03
CA LEU A 268 0.45 -1.26 -7.25
C LEU A 268 -0.38 -1.57 -6.01
N ALA A 269 -0.02 -2.61 -5.25
CA ALA A 269 -0.78 -3.05 -4.08
C ALA A 269 0.13 -3.62 -2.99
N ASN A 270 -0.33 -3.52 -1.73
CA ASN A 270 0.32 -4.05 -0.54
C ASN A 270 -0.71 -4.79 0.31
N ALA A 271 -0.42 -6.03 0.72
CA ALA A 271 -1.35 -6.95 1.34
C ALA A 271 -0.77 -7.67 2.55
N PHE A 272 -1.64 -8.01 3.48
CA PHE A 272 -1.27 -8.69 4.72
C PHE A 272 -2.18 -9.89 5.01
N GLY A 273 -1.60 -10.96 5.59
CA GLY A 273 -2.31 -11.77 6.55
C GLY A 273 -2.37 -10.96 7.84
N GLU A 274 -3.56 -10.61 8.29
CA GLU A 274 -3.76 -9.58 9.30
C GLU A 274 -3.31 -10.02 10.69
N LEU A 275 -2.60 -9.14 11.40
CA LEU A 275 -2.29 -9.34 12.81
C LEU A 275 -3.54 -9.11 13.65
N THR A 276 -3.96 -10.13 14.40
CA THR A 276 -5.17 -10.09 15.24
C THR A 276 -4.86 -10.03 16.74
N ASP A 277 -3.60 -10.17 17.15
CA ASP A 277 -3.16 -10.06 18.54
C ASP A 277 -3.02 -8.60 18.97
N ALA A 278 -3.96 -8.12 19.77
CA ALA A 278 -4.01 -6.73 20.24
C ALA A 278 -2.76 -6.32 21.04
N ALA A 279 -2.19 -7.24 21.84
CA ALA A 279 -1.00 -6.93 22.64
C ALA A 279 0.25 -6.79 21.76
N GLN A 280 0.39 -7.68 20.76
CA GLN A 280 1.46 -7.58 19.78
C GLN A 280 1.31 -6.32 18.90
N GLN A 281 0.07 -6.00 18.48
CA GLN A 281 -0.21 -4.81 17.69
C GLN A 281 0.15 -3.54 18.45
N ARG A 282 -0.22 -3.44 19.73
CA ARG A 282 0.16 -2.30 20.59
C ARG A 282 1.68 -2.10 20.62
N ARG A 283 2.44 -3.16 20.92
CA ARG A 283 3.91 -3.07 20.98
C ARG A 283 4.51 -2.56 19.68
N ARG A 284 3.99 -3.01 18.52
CA ARG A 284 4.47 -2.53 17.21
C ARG A 284 4.12 -1.06 16.98
N PHE A 285 2.92 -0.63 17.33
CA PHE A 285 2.53 0.77 17.25
C PHE A 285 3.39 1.69 18.14
N GLU A 286 3.72 1.25 19.34
CA GLU A 286 4.61 1.99 20.25
C GLU A 286 6.03 2.11 19.68
N LEU A 287 6.53 1.05 19.01
CA LEU A 287 7.82 1.11 18.30
C LEU A 287 7.78 2.08 17.13
N ASP A 288 6.72 2.06 16.32
CA ASP A 288 6.57 2.95 15.18
C ASP A 288 6.37 4.41 15.62
N GLN A 289 5.64 4.65 16.72
CA GLN A 289 5.58 5.98 17.34
C GLN A 289 6.97 6.47 17.77
N ALA A 290 7.75 5.61 18.42
CA ALA A 290 9.10 5.97 18.88
C ALA A 290 10.02 6.28 17.68
N ARG A 291 9.96 5.49 16.61
CA ARG A 291 10.70 5.72 15.36
C ARG A 291 10.30 7.06 14.72
N LYS A 292 9.00 7.30 14.59
CA LYS A 292 8.47 8.55 14.02
C LYS A 292 8.87 9.76 14.86
N GLN A 293 8.76 9.68 16.19
CA GLN A 293 9.19 10.73 17.11
C GLN A 293 10.69 11.02 17.00
N ALA A 294 11.52 9.99 16.93
CA ALA A 294 12.97 10.13 16.79
C ALA A 294 13.38 10.76 15.45
N ARG A 295 12.69 10.39 14.37
CA ARG A 295 13.04 10.82 13.00
C ARG A 295 12.46 12.20 12.64
N TYR A 296 11.24 12.50 13.07
CA TYR A 296 10.48 13.68 12.63
C TYR A 296 10.11 14.65 13.75
N GLY A 297 10.36 14.32 15.02
CA GLY A 297 10.04 15.17 16.17
C GLY A 297 8.58 15.15 16.62
N PHE A 298 7.75 14.29 16.04
CA PHE A 298 6.35 14.08 16.42
C PHE A 298 5.91 12.64 16.18
N ALA A 299 4.77 12.25 16.76
CA ALA A 299 4.13 10.96 16.51
C ALA A 299 2.61 11.12 16.49
N TYR A 300 1.92 10.24 15.75
CA TYR A 300 0.46 10.19 15.77
C TYR A 300 -0.06 9.42 16.99
N PRO A 301 -1.27 9.73 17.48
CA PRO A 301 -1.88 8.96 18.56
C PRO A 301 -2.23 7.54 18.06
N ILE A 302 -2.15 6.57 18.97
CA ILE A 302 -2.65 5.21 18.75
C ILE A 302 -4.18 5.24 18.77
N ASP A 303 -4.83 4.55 17.86
CA ASP A 303 -6.28 4.32 17.88
C ASP A 303 -6.60 3.23 18.92
N GLU A 304 -6.92 3.67 20.15
CA GLU A 304 -7.26 2.78 21.26
C GLU A 304 -8.55 2.00 21.01
N ASP A 305 -9.48 2.55 20.22
CA ASP A 305 -10.71 1.88 19.84
C ASP A 305 -10.42 0.73 18.86
N PHE A 306 -9.47 0.91 17.95
CA PHE A 306 -8.99 -0.18 17.09
C PHE A 306 -8.35 -1.31 17.90
N LEU A 307 -7.48 -0.99 18.88
CA LEU A 307 -6.89 -2.02 19.75
C LEU A 307 -7.94 -2.72 20.61
N SER A 308 -8.96 -2.00 21.05
CA SER A 308 -10.10 -2.57 21.78
C SER A 308 -10.91 -3.52 20.89
N ALA A 309 -11.11 -3.16 19.62
CA ALA A 309 -11.76 -4.03 18.64
C ALA A 309 -10.95 -5.33 18.38
N LEU A 310 -9.62 -5.24 18.25
CA LEU A 310 -8.77 -6.43 18.14
C LEU A 310 -8.89 -7.33 19.39
N ALA A 311 -8.89 -6.72 20.59
CA ALA A 311 -9.03 -7.46 21.86
C ALA A 311 -10.41 -8.10 22.01
N HIS A 312 -11.46 -7.49 21.43
CA HIS A 312 -12.81 -8.08 21.40
C HIS A 312 -12.84 -9.38 20.57
N GLY A 313 -12.03 -9.46 19.53
CA GLY A 313 -11.88 -10.67 18.72
C GLY A 313 -12.05 -10.42 17.22
N MET A 314 -10.99 -10.01 16.56
CA MET A 314 -10.96 -9.95 15.09
C MET A 314 -10.78 -11.37 14.54
N PRO A 315 -11.63 -11.84 13.60
CA PRO A 315 -11.43 -13.14 12.97
C PRO A 315 -10.10 -13.17 12.20
N PRO A 316 -9.44 -14.34 12.07
CA PRO A 316 -8.32 -14.48 11.14
C PRO A 316 -8.72 -13.95 9.77
N SER A 317 -7.95 -13.02 9.22
CA SER A 317 -8.34 -12.27 8.03
C SER A 317 -7.13 -12.00 7.16
N ALA A 318 -7.38 -11.62 5.92
CA ALA A 318 -6.40 -11.03 5.04
C ALA A 318 -6.98 -9.76 4.40
N GLY A 319 -6.13 -8.75 4.20
CA GLY A 319 -6.50 -7.45 3.64
C GLY A 319 -5.45 -6.92 2.68
N ILE A 320 -5.86 -6.03 1.79
CA ILE A 320 -5.01 -5.45 0.77
C ILE A 320 -5.44 -4.04 0.42
N ALA A 321 -4.46 -3.17 0.22
CA ALA A 321 -4.61 -1.82 -0.28
C ALA A 321 -4.01 -1.72 -1.69
N LEU A 322 -4.78 -1.22 -2.66
CA LEU A 322 -4.38 -1.05 -4.05
C LEU A 322 -4.59 0.40 -4.49
N GLY A 323 -3.54 1.00 -5.07
CA GLY A 323 -3.59 2.33 -5.65
C GLY A 323 -4.47 2.36 -6.90
N PHE A 324 -5.75 2.73 -6.77
CA PHE A 324 -6.71 2.71 -7.88
C PHE A 324 -6.31 3.66 -9.01
N ASP A 325 -5.78 4.83 -8.68
CA ASP A 325 -5.32 5.78 -9.69
C ASP A 325 -4.09 5.23 -10.46
N ARG A 326 -3.17 4.54 -9.78
CA ARG A 326 -2.06 3.83 -10.43
C ARG A 326 -2.55 2.71 -11.34
N LEU A 327 -3.57 1.95 -10.92
CA LEU A 327 -4.18 0.91 -11.76
C LEU A 327 -4.73 1.51 -13.05
N VAL A 328 -5.49 2.61 -12.96
CA VAL A 328 -6.03 3.29 -14.15
C VAL A 328 -4.91 3.84 -15.02
N MET A 329 -3.87 4.43 -14.41
CA MET A 329 -2.70 4.94 -15.11
C MET A 329 -1.99 3.85 -15.93
N LEU A 330 -1.73 2.69 -15.32
CA LEU A 330 -1.11 1.53 -15.97
C LEU A 330 -2.00 0.94 -17.08
N ALA A 331 -3.31 0.84 -16.84
CA ALA A 331 -4.26 0.26 -17.78
C ALA A 331 -4.52 1.14 -19.01
N THR A 332 -4.31 2.45 -18.89
CA THR A 332 -4.51 3.43 -19.97
C THR A 332 -3.20 3.90 -20.61
N GLY A 333 -2.05 3.57 -20.01
CA GLY A 333 -0.74 4.07 -20.45
C GLY A 333 -0.51 5.56 -20.16
N ALA A 334 -1.28 6.15 -19.22
CA ALA A 334 -1.06 7.52 -18.78
C ALA A 334 0.30 7.64 -18.08
N GLU A 335 1.04 8.72 -18.37
CA GLU A 335 2.39 8.91 -17.83
C GLU A 335 2.40 9.52 -16.42
N ARG A 336 1.33 10.24 -16.08
CA ARG A 336 1.20 10.93 -14.79
C ARG A 336 -0.13 10.60 -14.13
N ILE A 337 -0.11 10.49 -12.80
CA ILE A 337 -1.32 10.24 -12.01
C ILE A 337 -2.38 11.34 -12.20
N GLU A 338 -1.97 12.59 -12.42
CA GLU A 338 -2.87 13.72 -12.67
C GLU A 338 -3.72 13.56 -13.95
N ASP A 339 -3.25 12.76 -14.92
CA ASP A 339 -3.98 12.52 -16.17
C ASP A 339 -5.23 11.66 -15.96
N VAL A 340 -5.24 10.85 -14.91
CA VAL A 340 -6.36 9.98 -14.53
C VAL A 340 -7.23 10.54 -13.40
N LEU A 341 -6.90 11.73 -12.89
CA LEU A 341 -7.70 12.44 -11.88
C LEU A 341 -8.66 13.44 -12.57
N TRP A 342 -9.91 13.49 -12.13
CA TRP A 342 -10.89 14.47 -12.63
C TRP A 342 -10.42 15.91 -12.40
N ALA A 343 -9.99 16.18 -11.16
CA ALA A 343 -9.47 17.46 -10.75
C ALA A 343 -8.29 17.22 -9.80
N PRO A 344 -7.05 17.56 -10.16
CA PRO A 344 -5.92 17.50 -9.25
C PRO A 344 -6.02 18.60 -8.19
N VAL A 345 -5.45 18.35 -7.02
CA VAL A 345 -5.22 19.37 -6.00
C VAL A 345 -4.20 20.37 -6.53
N ALA A 346 -4.50 21.66 -6.42
CA ALA A 346 -3.69 22.78 -6.90
C ALA A 346 -2.33 22.87 -6.16
#